data_3f269bb3211cd2df600e221a9e401618
#
_entry.id   3f269bb3211cd2df600e221a9e401618
#
_cell.length_a   1.000
_cell.length_b   1.000
_cell.length_c   1.000
_cell.angle_alpha   90.00
_cell.angle_beta   90.00
_cell.angle_gamma   90.00
#
_symmetry.space_group_name_H-M   'P 1'
#
loop_
_entity.id
_entity.type
_entity.pdbx_description
1 polymer ?
#
loop_
_entity_poly.entity_id
_entity_poly.type
_entity_poly.pdbx_seq_one_letter_code
_entity_poly.pdbx_strand_id
1 'polypeptide(L)'
;MSLIDEVQGLCERLAPLGWHDLLLLHGLDIQARPLAEELSKALAVDRSVKGFEDFSLQGTQAIEAGNPARSLLYHALASPNVLYAANGDALTDFATAAELETLLNYVYGVALPTLEALQDQAGANATLGLVVFATEYRPRADTPHHQHADLCF
;
A
#
# COMPACT_ATOMS: atom_id res chain seq x y z
N MET A 1 -12.32 3.76 14.03
CA MET A 1 -11.24 2.81 13.67
C MET A 1 -10.07 3.65 13.18
N SER A 2 -8.86 3.39 13.64
CA SER A 2 -7.70 4.14 13.17
C SER A 2 -7.16 3.55 11.86
N LEU A 3 -6.40 4.33 11.09
CA LEU A 3 -5.79 3.82 9.84
C LEU A 3 -4.95 2.56 10.07
N ILE A 4 -4.23 2.48 11.19
CA ILE A 4 -3.43 1.28 11.49
C ILE A 4 -4.32 0.07 11.77
N ASP A 5 -5.50 0.24 12.39
CA ASP A 5 -6.43 -0.87 12.61
C ASP A 5 -6.98 -1.38 11.28
N GLU A 6 -7.25 -0.49 10.33
CA GLU A 6 -7.71 -0.86 8.99
C GLU A 6 -6.62 -1.59 8.20
N VAL A 7 -5.38 -1.11 8.25
CA VAL A 7 -4.22 -1.80 7.65
C VAL A 7 -3.97 -3.15 8.32
N GLN A 8 -4.17 -3.24 9.63
CA GLN A 8 -4.08 -4.52 10.34
C GLN A 8 -5.15 -5.51 9.84
N GLY A 9 -6.38 -5.07 9.68
CA GLY A 9 -7.47 -5.89 9.13
C GLY A 9 -7.16 -6.40 7.73
N LEU A 10 -6.58 -5.55 6.86
CA LEU A 10 -6.10 -5.93 5.53
C LEU A 10 -5.02 -7.03 5.64
N CYS A 11 -4.00 -6.84 6.48
CA CYS A 11 -2.94 -7.81 6.69
C CYS A 11 -3.48 -9.15 7.24
N GLU A 12 -4.41 -9.11 8.20
CA GLU A 12 -5.04 -10.32 8.76
C GLU A 12 -5.83 -11.10 7.72
N ARG A 13 -6.52 -10.39 6.82
CA ARG A 13 -7.27 -11.03 5.72
C ARG A 13 -6.34 -11.70 4.71
N LEU A 14 -5.25 -11.05 4.33
CA LEU A 14 -4.35 -11.54 3.29
C LEU A 14 -3.33 -12.58 3.80
N ALA A 15 -2.97 -12.53 5.06
CA ALA A 15 -1.93 -13.40 5.63
C ALA A 15 -2.13 -14.89 5.32
N PRO A 16 -3.32 -15.50 5.57
CA PRO A 16 -3.53 -16.93 5.30
C PRO A 16 -3.61 -17.28 3.80
N LEU A 17 -3.63 -16.29 2.92
CA LEU A 17 -3.77 -16.44 1.47
C LEU A 17 -2.40 -16.43 0.74
N GLY A 18 -1.32 -16.70 1.47
CA GLY A 18 0.04 -16.78 0.94
C GLY A 18 0.85 -15.49 1.05
N TRP A 19 0.24 -14.38 1.45
CA TRP A 19 0.92 -13.09 1.55
C TRP A 19 1.87 -13.00 2.73
N HIS A 20 1.56 -13.65 3.86
CA HIS A 20 2.45 -13.66 5.02
C HIS A 20 3.81 -14.31 4.69
N ASP A 21 3.79 -15.52 4.14
CA ASP A 21 5.02 -16.23 3.79
C ASP A 21 5.83 -15.50 2.71
N LEU A 22 5.15 -14.90 1.74
CA LEU A 22 5.79 -14.09 0.71
C LEU A 22 6.53 -12.88 1.30
N LEU A 23 5.87 -12.14 2.19
CA LEU A 23 6.45 -10.95 2.80
C LEU A 23 7.54 -11.28 3.81
N LEU A 24 7.47 -12.45 4.46
CA LEU A 24 8.56 -12.95 5.32
C LEU A 24 9.88 -13.16 4.58
N LEU A 25 9.87 -13.45 3.27
CA LEU A 25 11.09 -13.52 2.46
C LEU A 25 11.90 -12.21 2.47
N HIS A 26 11.23 -11.10 2.72
CA HIS A 26 11.84 -9.77 2.85
C HIS A 26 12.05 -9.36 4.32
N GLY A 27 11.70 -10.24 5.27
CA GLY A 27 11.77 -9.95 6.71
C GLY A 27 10.59 -9.15 7.26
N LEU A 28 9.48 -9.04 6.52
CA LEU A 28 8.27 -8.36 6.97
C LEU A 28 7.24 -9.38 7.49
N ASP A 29 6.93 -9.30 8.79
CA ASP A 29 5.91 -10.10 9.44
C ASP A 29 4.60 -9.31 9.58
N ILE A 30 3.68 -9.47 8.64
CA ILE A 30 2.37 -8.77 8.67
C ILE A 30 1.42 -9.28 9.77
N GLN A 31 1.80 -10.33 10.50
CA GLN A 31 1.08 -10.82 11.68
C GLN A 31 1.67 -10.32 13.00
N ALA A 32 2.81 -9.65 12.97
CA ALA A 32 3.46 -9.10 14.16
C ALA A 32 2.56 -8.07 14.88
N ARG A 33 2.72 -7.97 16.18
CA ARG A 33 1.99 -6.99 17.00
C ARG A 33 2.96 -6.31 17.98
N PRO A 34 2.94 -5.00 18.09
CA PRO A 34 2.11 -4.06 17.32
C PRO A 34 2.57 -3.92 15.86
N LEU A 35 1.64 -3.94 14.92
CA LEU A 35 1.93 -3.88 13.49
C LEU A 35 2.65 -2.56 13.09
N ALA A 36 2.34 -1.45 13.74
CA ALA A 36 2.96 -0.16 13.43
C ALA A 36 4.49 -0.17 13.59
N GLU A 37 5.01 -0.88 14.60
CA GLU A 37 6.46 -1.03 14.79
C GLU A 37 7.07 -1.89 13.69
N GLU A 38 6.39 -2.96 13.32
CA GLU A 38 6.81 -3.84 12.23
C GLU A 38 6.88 -3.10 10.90
N LEU A 39 5.88 -2.27 10.58
CA LEU A 39 5.82 -1.51 9.33
C LEU A 39 6.89 -0.42 9.22
N SER A 40 7.43 0.06 10.33
CA SER A 40 8.45 1.11 10.36
C SER A 40 9.90 0.61 10.41
N LYS A 41 10.11 -0.69 10.63
CA LYS A 41 11.46 -1.23 10.74
C LYS A 41 12.17 -1.31 9.38
N ALA A 42 13.51 -1.28 9.42
CA ALA A 42 14.32 -1.55 8.25
C ALA A 42 14.24 -3.03 7.86
N LEU A 43 14.14 -3.30 6.56
CA LEU A 43 14.02 -4.63 5.98
C LEU A 43 15.21 -4.96 5.08
N ALA A 44 15.57 -6.24 5.04
CA ALA A 44 16.47 -6.79 4.04
C ALA A 44 15.66 -7.26 2.81
N VAL A 45 15.31 -6.32 1.93
CA VAL A 45 14.46 -6.62 0.78
C VAL A 45 15.22 -7.48 -0.22
N ASP A 46 14.70 -8.69 -0.47
CA ASP A 46 15.21 -9.59 -1.49
C ASP A 46 14.54 -9.32 -2.85
N ARG A 47 15.26 -8.62 -3.72
CA ARG A 47 14.77 -8.27 -5.07
C ARG A 47 14.89 -9.41 -6.08
N SER A 48 15.43 -10.56 -5.70
CA SER A 48 15.41 -11.77 -6.53
C SER A 48 14.09 -12.52 -6.46
N VAL A 49 13.25 -12.19 -5.47
CA VAL A 49 11.89 -12.75 -5.36
C VAL A 49 11.04 -12.22 -6.49
N LYS A 50 10.36 -13.16 -7.18
CA LYS A 50 9.56 -12.85 -8.37
C LYS A 50 8.48 -11.80 -8.10
N GLY A 51 8.49 -10.73 -8.90
CA GLY A 51 7.60 -9.58 -8.73
C GLY A 51 8.20 -8.42 -7.92
N PHE A 52 9.39 -8.62 -7.33
CA PHE A 52 10.09 -7.59 -6.56
C PHE A 52 11.38 -7.08 -7.24
N GLU A 53 11.68 -7.60 -8.43
CA GLU A 53 12.86 -7.21 -9.19
C GLU A 53 12.86 -5.74 -9.59
N ASP A 54 11.68 -5.17 -9.74
CA ASP A 54 11.45 -3.78 -10.12
C ASP A 54 11.06 -2.87 -8.92
N PHE A 55 11.14 -3.39 -7.70
CA PHE A 55 10.97 -2.55 -6.51
C PHE A 55 12.13 -1.57 -6.35
N SER A 56 11.83 -0.36 -5.86
CA SER A 56 12.80 0.72 -5.69
C SER A 56 14.08 0.25 -5.00
N LEU A 57 15.23 0.55 -5.61
CA LEU A 57 16.53 0.26 -5.01
C LEU A 57 16.78 1.02 -3.70
N GLN A 58 16.07 2.13 -3.50
CA GLN A 58 16.15 2.95 -2.29
C GLN A 58 15.13 2.53 -1.22
N GLY A 59 14.18 1.64 -1.55
CA GLY A 59 13.18 1.13 -0.61
C GLY A 59 13.80 0.14 0.38
N THR A 60 13.74 0.46 1.66
CA THR A 60 14.33 -0.33 2.76
C THR A 60 13.36 -0.54 3.92
N GLN A 61 12.11 -0.14 3.79
CA GLN A 61 11.11 -0.25 4.84
C GLN A 61 9.81 -0.85 4.30
N ALA A 62 9.03 -1.44 5.21
CA ALA A 62 7.69 -1.92 4.86
C ALA A 62 6.79 -0.75 4.44
N ILE A 63 6.84 0.34 5.21
CA ILE A 63 6.20 1.62 4.90
C ILE A 63 7.23 2.74 5.10
N GLU A 64 7.53 3.49 4.05
CA GLU A 64 8.27 4.75 4.13
C GLU A 64 7.27 5.90 4.09
N ALA A 65 7.18 6.66 5.17
CA ALA A 65 6.19 7.73 5.31
C ALA A 65 6.26 8.73 4.14
N GLY A 66 5.14 8.99 3.49
CA GLY A 66 5.03 9.87 2.33
C GLY A 66 5.59 9.32 1.02
N ASN A 67 6.04 8.04 1.00
CA ASN A 67 6.73 7.46 -0.16
C ASN A 67 6.18 6.07 -0.54
N PRO A 68 5.02 5.99 -1.19
CA PRO A 68 4.45 4.70 -1.58
C PRO A 68 5.37 3.89 -2.50
N ALA A 69 6.13 4.55 -3.39
CA ALA A 69 7.07 3.90 -4.30
C ALA A 69 8.26 3.22 -3.61
N ARG A 70 8.57 3.62 -2.36
CA ARG A 70 9.63 3.02 -1.54
C ARG A 70 9.09 2.17 -0.40
N SER A 71 7.78 2.00 -0.34
CA SER A 71 7.10 1.19 0.66
C SER A 71 6.89 -0.22 0.14
N LEU A 72 7.58 -1.20 0.73
CA LEU A 72 7.55 -2.59 0.27
C LEU A 72 6.14 -3.17 0.29
N LEU A 73 5.38 -2.91 1.36
CA LEU A 73 4.02 -3.44 1.47
C LEU A 73 3.11 -2.84 0.39
N TYR A 74 3.26 -1.54 0.08
CA TYR A 74 2.48 -0.93 -1.00
C TYR A 74 2.88 -1.51 -2.37
N HIS A 75 4.18 -1.67 -2.64
CA HIS A 75 4.65 -2.35 -3.85
C HIS A 75 4.06 -3.75 -3.97
N ALA A 76 4.17 -4.56 -2.93
CA ALA A 76 3.68 -5.93 -2.93
C ALA A 76 2.20 -6.02 -3.31
N LEU A 77 1.36 -5.16 -2.76
CA LEU A 77 -0.09 -5.22 -2.95
C LEU A 77 -0.60 -4.47 -4.20
N ALA A 78 0.14 -3.45 -4.66
CA ALA A 78 -0.27 -2.62 -5.79
C ALA A 78 0.39 -3.03 -7.12
N SER A 79 1.54 -3.72 -7.10
CA SER A 79 2.25 -4.09 -8.31
C SER A 79 1.56 -5.21 -9.06
N PRO A 80 1.32 -5.06 -10.38
CA PRO A 80 0.76 -6.11 -11.21
C PRO A 80 1.72 -7.29 -11.43
N ASN A 81 2.98 -7.17 -11.00
CA ASN A 81 4.02 -8.18 -11.19
C ASN A 81 4.11 -9.17 -10.03
N VAL A 82 3.52 -8.85 -8.86
CA VAL A 82 3.51 -9.72 -7.68
C VAL A 82 2.33 -10.67 -7.78
N LEU A 83 2.57 -11.84 -8.36
CA LEU A 83 1.53 -12.81 -8.73
C LEU A 83 1.73 -14.19 -8.09
N TYR A 84 2.84 -14.41 -7.38
CA TYR A 84 3.21 -15.72 -6.85
C TYR A 84 3.50 -15.66 -5.35
N ALA A 85 3.04 -16.67 -4.64
CA ALA A 85 3.37 -16.89 -3.23
C ALA A 85 4.82 -17.38 -3.07
N ALA A 86 5.31 -17.45 -1.84
CA ALA A 86 6.67 -17.88 -1.51
C ALA A 86 7.03 -19.29 -2.03
N ASN A 87 6.04 -20.18 -2.11
CA ASN A 87 6.20 -21.54 -2.62
C ASN A 87 6.15 -21.62 -4.15
N GLY A 88 5.93 -20.51 -4.86
CA GLY A 88 5.82 -20.44 -6.30
C GLY A 88 4.42 -20.66 -6.87
N ASP A 89 3.43 -20.96 -6.03
CA ASP A 89 2.04 -21.05 -6.45
C ASP A 89 1.47 -19.67 -6.80
N ALA A 90 0.53 -19.62 -7.74
CA ALA A 90 -0.14 -18.37 -8.08
C ALA A 90 -0.99 -17.86 -6.90
N LEU A 91 -0.86 -16.59 -6.59
CA LEU A 91 -1.77 -15.90 -5.67
C LEU A 91 -3.15 -15.78 -6.33
N THR A 92 -4.21 -16.02 -5.57
CA THR A 92 -5.60 -15.97 -6.06
C THR A 92 -6.38 -14.80 -5.50
N ASP A 93 -5.93 -14.27 -4.37
CA ASP A 93 -6.60 -13.19 -3.65
C ASP A 93 -5.66 -12.01 -3.48
N PHE A 94 -6.15 -10.84 -3.82
CA PHE A 94 -5.39 -9.59 -3.84
C PHE A 94 -6.07 -8.52 -2.98
N ALA A 95 -5.35 -7.44 -2.72
CA ALA A 95 -5.94 -6.27 -2.11
C ALA A 95 -6.98 -5.64 -3.04
N THR A 96 -8.10 -5.23 -2.49
CA THR A 96 -9.12 -4.47 -3.21
C THR A 96 -8.66 -3.02 -3.42
N ALA A 97 -9.31 -2.30 -4.34
CA ALA A 97 -9.02 -0.88 -4.56
C ALA A 97 -9.20 -0.05 -3.27
N ALA A 98 -10.22 -0.34 -2.47
CA ALA A 98 -10.46 0.34 -1.19
C ALA A 98 -9.35 0.05 -0.16
N GLU A 99 -8.87 -1.18 -0.11
CA GLU A 99 -7.75 -1.55 0.78
C GLU A 99 -6.43 -0.91 0.34
N LEU A 100 -6.18 -0.82 -0.96
CA LEU A 100 -5.01 -0.09 -1.49
C LEU A 100 -5.09 1.40 -1.16
N GLU A 101 -6.28 2.00 -1.22
CA GLU A 101 -6.50 3.39 -0.83
C GLU A 101 -6.24 3.59 0.68
N THR A 102 -6.75 2.69 1.52
CA THR A 102 -6.48 2.70 2.96
C THR A 102 -4.98 2.63 3.25
N LEU A 103 -4.27 1.72 2.59
CA LEU A 103 -2.82 1.59 2.74
C LEU A 103 -2.09 2.85 2.26
N LEU A 104 -2.52 3.43 1.13
CA LEU A 104 -1.96 4.67 0.61
C LEU A 104 -2.16 5.84 1.59
N ASN A 105 -3.35 5.94 2.18
CA ASN A 105 -3.65 6.92 3.22
C ASN A 105 -2.76 6.74 4.45
N TYR A 106 -2.48 5.50 4.83
CA TYR A 106 -1.55 5.19 5.92
C TYR A 106 -0.11 5.63 5.57
N VAL A 107 0.35 5.39 4.34
CA VAL A 107 1.67 5.85 3.88
C VAL A 107 1.81 7.37 3.99
N TYR A 108 0.77 8.11 3.63
CA TYR A 108 0.77 9.57 3.73
C TYR A 108 0.39 10.11 5.12
N GLY A 109 -0.12 9.27 6.01
CA GLY A 109 -0.60 9.69 7.33
C GLY A 109 -1.86 10.57 7.25
N VAL A 110 -2.70 10.37 6.24
CA VAL A 110 -3.88 11.20 5.98
C VAL A 110 -5.14 10.33 6.02
N ALA A 111 -6.09 10.68 6.90
CA ALA A 111 -7.43 10.10 6.87
C ALA A 111 -8.30 10.90 5.90
N LEU A 112 -9.07 10.20 5.05
CA LEU A 112 -10.05 10.85 4.18
C LEU A 112 -11.14 11.51 5.02
N PRO A 113 -11.45 12.81 4.79
CA PRO A 113 -12.61 13.44 5.43
C PRO A 113 -13.90 12.84 4.89
N THR A 114 -14.92 12.77 5.73
CA THR A 114 -16.25 12.41 5.30
C THR A 114 -16.89 13.53 4.46
N LEU A 115 -17.86 13.20 3.60
CA LEU A 115 -18.60 14.21 2.84
C LEU A 115 -19.27 15.23 3.77
N GLU A 116 -19.80 14.77 4.91
CA GLU A 116 -20.40 15.64 5.94
C GLU A 116 -19.39 16.62 6.52
N ALA A 117 -18.18 16.15 6.86
CA ALA A 117 -17.12 17.03 7.37
C ALA A 117 -16.66 18.06 6.32
N LEU A 118 -16.59 17.67 5.04
CA LEU A 118 -16.28 18.59 3.95
C LEU A 118 -17.39 19.63 3.75
N GLN A 119 -18.66 19.23 3.87
CA GLN A 119 -19.81 20.11 3.71
C GLN A 119 -19.89 21.12 4.87
N ASP A 120 -19.63 20.66 6.10
CA ASP A 120 -19.57 21.53 7.29
C ASP A 120 -18.43 22.56 7.17
N GLN A 121 -17.27 22.12 6.66
CA GLN A 121 -16.12 23.00 6.42
C GLN A 121 -16.39 24.04 5.33
N ALA A 122 -17.11 23.66 4.28
CA ALA A 122 -17.44 24.54 3.15
C ALA A 122 -18.54 25.56 3.52
N GLY A 123 -19.41 25.25 4.48
CA GLY A 123 -20.53 26.08 4.91
C GLY A 123 -21.84 25.76 4.20
N ALA A 124 -22.95 26.13 4.86
CA ALA A 124 -24.32 25.71 4.48
C ALA A 124 -24.77 26.12 3.06
N ASN A 125 -24.17 27.12 2.47
CA ASN A 125 -24.55 27.63 1.13
C ASN A 125 -23.49 27.33 0.06
N ALA A 126 -22.47 26.50 0.38
CA ALA A 126 -21.43 26.17 -0.57
C ALA A 126 -21.89 25.03 -1.51
N THR A 127 -21.50 25.13 -2.78
CA THR A 127 -21.61 24.04 -3.73
C THR A 127 -20.29 23.25 -3.70
N LEU A 128 -20.38 21.95 -3.45
CA LEU A 128 -19.21 21.06 -3.52
C LEU A 128 -19.07 20.57 -4.97
N GLY A 129 -17.88 20.78 -5.53
CA GLY A 129 -17.47 20.14 -6.78
C GLY A 129 -16.75 18.83 -6.48
N LEU A 130 -17.05 17.78 -7.23
CA LEU A 130 -16.34 16.51 -7.16
C LEU A 130 -15.24 16.49 -8.23
N VAL A 131 -14.00 16.29 -7.79
CA VAL A 131 -12.87 16.05 -8.70
C VAL A 131 -12.36 14.63 -8.43
N VAL A 132 -12.34 13.80 -9.46
CA VAL A 132 -11.87 12.42 -9.38
C VAL A 132 -10.45 12.34 -9.90
N PHE A 133 -9.55 11.83 -9.07
CA PHE A 133 -8.18 11.51 -9.46
C PHE A 133 -8.04 10.01 -9.61
N ALA A 134 -7.51 9.55 -10.73
CA ALA A 134 -7.07 8.18 -10.90
C ALA A 134 -5.56 8.10 -10.70
N THR A 135 -5.10 7.13 -9.93
CA THR A 135 -3.68 6.88 -9.71
C THR A 135 -3.32 5.50 -10.23
N GLU A 136 -2.18 5.39 -10.89
CA GLU A 136 -1.64 4.13 -11.35
C GLU A 136 -0.25 3.91 -10.76
N TYR A 137 -0.03 2.76 -10.15
CA TYR A 137 1.29 2.36 -9.68
C TYR A 137 2.05 1.67 -10.80
N ARG A 138 3.18 2.25 -11.20
CA ARG A 138 4.07 1.70 -12.24
C ARG A 138 5.47 1.51 -11.66
N PRO A 139 5.81 0.29 -11.24
CA PRO A 139 7.16 0.00 -10.78
C PRO A 139 8.17 0.03 -11.95
N ARG A 140 9.40 0.44 -11.66
CA ARG A 140 10.52 0.41 -12.60
C ARG A 140 11.79 0.00 -11.87
N ALA A 141 12.53 -0.93 -12.43
CA ALA A 141 13.75 -1.45 -11.85
C ALA A 141 14.90 -0.44 -11.83
N ASP A 142 15.00 0.42 -12.82
CA ASP A 142 16.14 1.31 -13.11
C ASP A 142 15.89 2.78 -12.78
N THR A 143 14.68 3.13 -12.37
CA THR A 143 14.30 4.51 -12.05
C THR A 143 13.54 4.57 -10.75
N PRO A 144 13.49 5.73 -10.06
CA PRO A 144 12.58 5.92 -8.94
C PRO A 144 11.15 5.63 -9.38
N HIS A 145 10.42 4.87 -8.58
CA HIS A 145 9.02 4.61 -8.85
C HIS A 145 8.22 5.89 -8.73
N HIS A 146 7.30 6.09 -9.65
CA HIS A 146 6.39 7.22 -9.66
C HIS A 146 4.96 6.73 -9.56
N GLN A 147 4.20 7.43 -8.77
CA GLN A 147 2.76 7.38 -8.83
C GLN A 147 2.28 8.47 -9.78
N HIS A 148 1.54 8.09 -10.81
CA HIS A 148 0.93 9.03 -11.73
C HIS A 148 -0.50 9.29 -11.27
N ALA A 149 -0.87 10.56 -11.17
CA ALA A 149 -2.24 10.99 -10.98
C ALA A 149 -2.72 11.66 -12.26
N ASP A 150 -3.76 11.08 -12.86
CA ASP A 150 -4.45 11.67 -14.00
C ASP A 150 -5.73 12.35 -13.52
N LEU A 151 -5.95 13.57 -13.96
CA LEU A 151 -7.18 14.31 -13.69
C LEU A 151 -8.20 13.96 -14.77
N CYS A 152 -9.29 13.29 -14.37
CA CYS A 152 -10.41 13.01 -15.25
C CYS A 152 -11.57 13.97 -14.94
N PHE A 153 -12.09 14.63 -15.95
CA PHE A 153 -13.26 15.49 -15.86
C PHE A 153 -14.49 14.79 -16.45
#